data_65d8f733b5c02f1254c211abe8f5e399
#
_entry.id   65d8f733b5c02f1254c211abe8f5e399
#
_cell.length_a   1.000
_cell.length_b   1.000
_cell.length_c   1.000
_cell.angle_alpha   90.00
_cell.angle_beta   90.00
_cell.angle_gamma   90.00
#
_symmetry.space_group_name_H-M   'P 1'
#
loop_
_entity.id
_entity.type
_entity.pdbx_description
1 polymer ?
#
loop_
_entity_poly.entity_id
_entity_poly.type
_entity_poly.pdbx_seq_one_letter_code
_entity_poly.pdbx_strand_id
1 'polypeptide(L)'
;MAIQRPADARPVAAHAFRGFNGLVGHEVVAWRPGFVEMSLKVRPELCNANGLLHGGVLMTLLDSASGFACTFNDTATARRLSVTLAFTTQFIKAARDGDVLGILGAWRPSTSQSTFAAETEIYDQKGDLVATGAGTFRYLKGERSDGMLSFLDQKAAD
;
A
#
# COMPACT_ATOMS: atom_id res chain seq x y z
N MET A 1 -11.56 -8.16 12.17
CA MET A 1 -12.23 -8.77 11.00
C MET A 1 -11.29 -8.61 9.82
N ALA A 2 -10.94 -9.68 9.12
CA ALA A 2 -10.00 -9.65 8.01
C ALA A 2 -10.46 -8.69 6.90
N ILE A 3 -9.51 -7.96 6.31
CA ILE A 3 -9.78 -7.09 5.17
C ILE A 3 -10.10 -7.98 3.97
N GLN A 4 -11.26 -7.75 3.34
CA GLN A 4 -11.65 -8.49 2.14
C GLN A 4 -11.52 -7.60 0.91
N ARG A 5 -11.05 -8.18 -0.19
CA ARG A 5 -11.02 -7.49 -1.48
C ARG A 5 -12.45 -7.23 -1.95
N PRO A 6 -12.82 -5.96 -2.17
CA PRO A 6 -14.12 -5.63 -2.73
C PRO A 6 -14.25 -6.10 -4.18
N ALA A 7 -15.44 -6.55 -4.57
CA ALA A 7 -15.70 -7.05 -5.93
C ALA A 7 -15.52 -5.99 -7.03
N ASP A 8 -15.67 -4.71 -6.69
CA ASP A 8 -15.52 -3.57 -7.59
C ASP A 8 -14.10 -2.94 -7.57
N ALA A 9 -13.13 -3.57 -6.89
CA ALA A 9 -11.74 -3.15 -6.96
C ALA A 9 -11.21 -3.34 -8.38
N ARG A 10 -10.80 -2.23 -9.00
CA ARG A 10 -10.33 -2.22 -10.40
C ARG A 10 -8.88 -2.69 -10.47
N PRO A 11 -8.53 -3.63 -11.37
CA PRO A 11 -7.16 -3.96 -11.64
C PRO A 11 -6.39 -2.71 -12.09
N VAL A 12 -5.16 -2.59 -11.62
CA VAL A 12 -4.22 -1.55 -12.04
C VAL A 12 -3.10 -2.23 -12.82
N ALA A 13 -2.72 -1.67 -13.97
CA ALA A 13 -1.56 -2.19 -14.69
C ALA A 13 -0.32 -2.09 -13.77
N ALA A 14 0.48 -3.18 -13.71
CA ALA A 14 1.66 -3.25 -12.88
C ALA A 14 2.50 -1.99 -13.04
N HIS A 15 2.79 -1.32 -11.94
CA HIS A 15 3.45 -0.04 -11.92
C HIS A 15 4.64 -0.06 -10.97
N ALA A 16 5.78 0.37 -11.48
CA ALA A 16 6.99 0.57 -10.70
C ALA A 16 6.97 1.96 -10.06
N PHE A 17 6.98 2.02 -8.76
CA PHE A 17 7.15 3.27 -8.04
C PHE A 17 8.54 3.87 -8.24
N ARG A 18 8.67 5.18 -8.00
CA ARG A 18 9.96 5.88 -7.91
C ARG A 18 10.37 6.07 -6.44
N GLY A 19 11.63 6.46 -6.23
CA GLY A 19 12.18 6.73 -4.91
C GLY A 19 12.17 5.50 -4.02
N PHE A 20 11.88 5.69 -2.73
CA PHE A 20 11.95 4.62 -1.73
C PHE A 20 11.00 3.46 -2.02
N ASN A 21 9.77 3.75 -2.45
CA ASN A 21 8.83 2.70 -2.84
C ASN A 21 9.34 1.88 -4.03
N GLY A 22 10.05 2.52 -4.97
CA GLY A 22 10.73 1.84 -6.07
C GLY A 22 11.88 0.95 -5.60
N LEU A 23 12.64 1.36 -4.58
CA LEU A 23 13.67 0.52 -3.97
C LEU A 23 13.07 -0.73 -3.31
N VAL A 24 11.96 -0.58 -2.61
CA VAL A 24 11.22 -1.72 -2.01
C VAL A 24 10.64 -2.60 -3.11
N GLY A 25 10.11 -2.02 -4.19
CA GLY A 25 9.69 -2.74 -5.40
C GLY A 25 8.34 -3.45 -5.28
N HIS A 26 7.47 -2.96 -4.40
CA HIS A 26 6.08 -3.41 -4.39
C HIS A 26 5.28 -2.80 -5.54
N GLU A 27 4.16 -3.40 -5.88
CA GLU A 27 3.30 -3.00 -6.99
C GLU A 27 1.85 -2.88 -6.52
N VAL A 28 1.09 -1.93 -7.09
CA VAL A 28 -0.36 -1.89 -6.90
C VAL A 28 -1.00 -2.87 -7.86
N VAL A 29 -1.82 -3.77 -7.34
CA VAL A 29 -2.55 -4.80 -8.09
C VAL A 29 -3.97 -4.35 -8.40
N ALA A 30 -4.65 -3.81 -7.40
CA ALA A 30 -6.00 -3.29 -7.56
C ALA A 30 -6.25 -2.11 -6.62
N TRP A 31 -7.13 -1.21 -7.05
CA TRP A 31 -7.42 0.01 -6.30
C TRP A 31 -8.86 0.47 -6.51
N ARG A 32 -9.44 1.06 -5.47
CA ARG A 32 -10.71 1.79 -5.50
C ARG A 32 -10.79 2.76 -4.31
N PRO A 33 -11.77 3.69 -4.26
CA PRO A 33 -11.96 4.52 -3.07
C PRO A 33 -12.07 3.68 -1.79
N GLY A 34 -11.20 3.94 -0.83
CA GLY A 34 -11.17 3.26 0.46
C GLY A 34 -10.49 1.89 0.51
N PHE A 35 -9.87 1.44 -0.58
CA PHE A 35 -9.20 0.13 -0.65
C PHE A 35 -8.03 0.12 -1.62
N VAL A 36 -6.97 -0.61 -1.26
CA VAL A 36 -5.87 -0.95 -2.16
C VAL A 36 -5.43 -2.40 -1.95
N GLU A 37 -5.06 -3.05 -3.02
CA GLU A 37 -4.32 -4.30 -3.01
C GLU A 37 -2.95 -4.08 -3.66
N MET A 38 -1.91 -4.51 -2.97
CA MET A 38 -0.55 -4.45 -3.46
C MET A 38 0.10 -5.83 -3.37
N SER A 39 1.20 -6.01 -4.08
CA SER A 39 2.01 -7.23 -4.05
C SER A 39 3.48 -6.89 -3.92
N LEU A 40 4.24 -7.78 -3.27
CA LEU A 40 5.69 -7.75 -3.21
C LEU A 40 6.25 -9.16 -3.37
N LYS A 41 7.14 -9.36 -4.34
CA LYS A 41 8.04 -10.53 -4.34
C LYS A 41 9.26 -10.20 -3.48
N VAL A 42 9.44 -10.95 -2.40
CA VAL A 42 10.60 -10.78 -1.51
C VAL A 42 11.87 -11.16 -2.25
N ARG A 43 12.90 -10.34 -2.12
CA ARG A 43 14.23 -10.56 -2.68
C ARG A 43 15.30 -10.37 -1.61
N PRO A 44 16.52 -10.93 -1.79
CA PRO A 44 17.57 -10.96 -0.76
C PRO A 44 17.90 -9.59 -0.17
N GLU A 45 17.89 -8.51 -0.98
CA GLU A 45 18.23 -7.15 -0.57
C GLU A 45 17.23 -6.55 0.45
N LEU A 46 16.04 -7.14 0.55
CA LEU A 46 15.01 -6.76 1.51
C LEU A 46 15.09 -7.55 2.83
N CYS A 47 15.98 -8.53 2.89
CA CYS A 47 16.15 -9.40 4.05
C CYS A 47 17.18 -8.85 5.03
N ASN A 48 17.00 -9.19 6.31
CA ASN A 48 17.94 -8.90 7.37
C ASN A 48 19.08 -9.95 7.40
N ALA A 49 20.03 -9.79 8.31
CA ALA A 49 21.18 -10.70 8.47
C ALA A 49 20.79 -12.17 8.75
N ASN A 50 19.57 -12.43 9.19
CA ASN A 50 19.04 -13.78 9.44
C ASN A 50 18.32 -14.37 8.21
N GLY A 51 18.37 -13.71 7.06
CA GLY A 51 17.66 -14.15 5.84
C GLY A 51 16.16 -14.03 5.91
N LEU A 52 15.63 -13.23 6.84
CA LEU A 52 14.21 -12.94 6.96
C LEU A 52 13.90 -11.55 6.40
N LEU A 53 12.74 -11.39 5.79
CA LEU A 53 12.27 -10.07 5.36
C LEU A 53 12.37 -9.08 6.52
N HIS A 54 13.04 -7.96 6.29
CA HIS A 54 13.28 -6.97 7.33
C HIS A 54 11.97 -6.33 7.80
N GLY A 55 11.78 -6.20 9.12
CA GLY A 55 10.57 -5.61 9.71
C GLY A 55 10.29 -4.20 9.21
N GLY A 56 11.32 -3.41 8.92
CA GLY A 56 11.18 -2.09 8.31
C GLY A 56 10.54 -2.12 6.92
N VAL A 57 10.78 -3.18 6.13
CA VAL A 57 10.11 -3.37 4.83
C VAL A 57 8.63 -3.68 5.05
N LEU A 58 8.30 -4.58 5.99
CA LEU A 58 6.90 -4.86 6.36
C LEU A 58 6.17 -3.59 6.82
N MET A 59 6.81 -2.75 7.65
CA MET A 59 6.24 -1.47 8.07
C MET A 59 6.01 -0.53 6.88
N THR A 60 6.95 -0.48 5.94
CA THR A 60 6.80 0.33 4.71
C THR A 60 5.61 -0.12 3.88
N LEU A 61 5.42 -1.43 3.71
CA LEU A 61 4.29 -1.98 2.97
C LEU A 61 2.96 -1.64 3.63
N LEU A 62 2.88 -1.80 4.96
CA LEU A 62 1.69 -1.50 5.75
C LEU A 62 1.34 -0.01 5.69
N ASP A 63 2.31 0.87 5.89
CA ASP A 63 2.13 2.33 5.83
C ASP A 63 1.72 2.79 4.42
N SER A 64 2.42 2.31 3.40
CA SER A 64 2.13 2.67 2.00
C SER A 64 0.73 2.23 1.59
N ALA A 65 0.32 1.00 1.89
CA ALA A 65 -1.02 0.52 1.54
C ALA A 65 -2.11 1.30 2.29
N SER A 66 -1.89 1.63 3.57
CA SER A 66 -2.81 2.48 4.33
C SER A 66 -2.98 3.86 3.69
N GLY A 67 -1.88 4.51 3.31
CA GLY A 67 -1.90 5.80 2.60
C GLY A 67 -2.62 5.70 1.26
N PHE A 68 -2.30 4.69 0.44
CA PHE A 68 -2.92 4.50 -0.87
C PHE A 68 -4.43 4.23 -0.80
N ALA A 69 -4.89 3.44 0.17
CA ALA A 69 -6.32 3.18 0.35
C ALA A 69 -7.15 4.47 0.50
N CYS A 70 -6.56 5.52 1.06
CA CYS A 70 -7.25 6.77 1.38
C CYS A 70 -6.96 7.90 0.40
N THR A 71 -5.97 7.75 -0.48
CA THR A 71 -5.59 8.79 -1.47
C THR A 71 -6.08 8.48 -2.87
N PHE A 72 -6.85 7.41 -3.06
CA PHE A 72 -7.46 7.10 -4.34
C PHE A 72 -8.36 8.24 -4.80
N ASN A 73 -8.24 8.60 -6.10
CA ASN A 73 -9.11 9.57 -6.76
C ASN A 73 -9.47 9.06 -8.15
N ASP A 74 -10.76 9.12 -8.49
CA ASP A 74 -11.29 8.70 -9.80
C ASP A 74 -10.95 9.66 -10.94
N THR A 75 -10.48 10.86 -10.62
CA THR A 75 -10.11 11.85 -11.65
C THR A 75 -8.61 11.79 -11.92
N ALA A 76 -8.23 11.62 -13.18
CA ALA A 76 -6.84 11.57 -13.63
C ALA A 76 -6.01 12.83 -13.28
N THR A 77 -6.66 13.89 -12.83
CA THR A 77 -6.04 15.21 -12.64
C THR A 77 -5.81 15.61 -11.18
N ALA A 78 -6.43 14.94 -10.21
CA ALA A 78 -6.35 15.35 -8.80
C ALA A 78 -5.94 14.18 -7.90
N ARG A 79 -4.79 14.32 -7.22
CA ARG A 79 -4.33 13.38 -6.21
C ARG A 79 -4.38 14.01 -4.83
N ARG A 80 -5.06 13.36 -3.90
CA ARG A 80 -4.91 13.68 -2.49
C ARG A 80 -3.57 13.15 -1.99
N LEU A 81 -2.79 14.00 -1.38
CA LEU A 81 -1.58 13.62 -0.67
C LEU A 81 -1.86 13.48 0.81
N SER A 82 -1.16 12.59 1.47
CA SER A 82 -1.25 12.42 2.92
C SER A 82 0.13 12.25 3.54
N VAL A 83 0.18 12.48 4.85
CA VAL A 83 1.33 12.17 5.70
C VAL A 83 0.86 11.32 6.86
N THR A 84 1.69 10.38 7.26
CA THR A 84 1.47 9.53 8.43
C THR A 84 1.69 10.33 9.70
N LEU A 85 0.75 10.28 10.63
CA LEU A 85 0.86 10.90 11.94
C LEU A 85 1.28 9.90 13.00
N ALA A 86 0.69 8.70 12.96
CA ALA A 86 1.01 7.59 13.87
C ALA A 86 0.70 6.26 13.17
N PHE A 87 1.51 5.26 13.45
CA PHE A 87 1.33 3.92 12.89
C PHE A 87 1.76 2.85 13.89
N THR A 88 0.93 1.82 14.07
CA THR A 88 1.21 0.67 14.91
C THR A 88 1.27 -0.58 14.05
N THR A 89 2.25 -1.43 14.29
CA THR A 89 2.50 -2.65 13.50
C THR A 89 2.61 -3.85 14.43
N GLN A 90 2.07 -4.98 13.99
CA GLN A 90 2.28 -6.29 14.62
C GLN A 90 2.87 -7.25 13.59
N PHE A 91 3.99 -7.88 13.95
CA PHE A 91 4.67 -8.90 13.15
C PHE A 91 4.24 -10.27 13.67
N ILE A 92 3.67 -11.11 12.81
CA ILE A 92 3.00 -12.37 13.19
C ILE A 92 3.77 -13.56 12.66
N LYS A 93 4.21 -13.50 11.40
CA LYS A 93 4.91 -14.59 10.72
C LYS A 93 6.11 -14.05 9.94
N ALA A 94 7.21 -14.79 9.95
CA ALA A 94 8.36 -14.44 9.14
C ALA A 94 8.12 -14.76 7.66
N ALA A 95 8.57 -13.84 6.78
CA ALA A 95 8.69 -14.07 5.34
C ALA A 95 10.17 -14.15 4.94
N ARG A 96 10.47 -14.77 3.80
CA ARG A 96 11.82 -15.05 3.33
C ARG A 96 11.98 -14.69 1.86
N ASP A 97 13.21 -14.71 1.39
CA ASP A 97 13.49 -14.59 -0.04
C ASP A 97 12.67 -15.57 -0.87
N GLY A 98 12.12 -15.10 -1.97
CA GLY A 98 11.25 -15.86 -2.89
C GLY A 98 9.78 -15.87 -2.52
N ASP A 99 9.39 -15.52 -1.29
CA ASP A 99 7.97 -15.40 -0.91
C ASP A 99 7.28 -14.29 -1.70
N VAL A 100 5.99 -14.50 -1.99
CA VAL A 100 5.12 -13.49 -2.59
C VAL A 100 4.10 -13.05 -1.54
N LEU A 101 4.10 -11.76 -1.24
CA LEU A 101 3.20 -11.17 -0.27
C LEU A 101 2.07 -10.42 -0.96
N GLY A 102 0.84 -10.61 -0.48
CA GLY A 102 -0.33 -9.80 -0.77
C GLY A 102 -0.57 -8.81 0.36
N ILE A 103 -0.76 -7.53 0.04
CA ILE A 103 -0.96 -6.46 1.01
C ILE A 103 -2.32 -5.82 0.75
N LEU A 104 -3.19 -5.81 1.73
CA LEU A 104 -4.54 -5.26 1.65
C LEU A 104 -4.66 -4.06 2.58
N GLY A 105 -4.89 -2.87 2.02
CA GLY A 105 -5.14 -1.66 2.78
C GLY A 105 -6.60 -1.23 2.70
N ALA A 106 -7.20 -0.88 3.84
CA ALA A 106 -8.58 -0.42 3.91
C ALA A 106 -8.73 0.85 4.76
N TRP A 107 -9.46 1.81 4.22
CA TRP A 107 -9.84 3.00 4.95
C TRP A 107 -10.87 2.68 6.03
N ARG A 108 -10.76 3.34 7.17
CA ARG A 108 -11.78 3.33 8.21
C ARG A 108 -12.55 4.66 8.18
N PRO A 109 -13.87 4.62 8.07
CA PRO A 109 -14.68 5.83 8.04
C PRO A 109 -14.38 6.75 9.21
N SER A 110 -14.20 8.04 8.93
CA SER A 110 -13.98 9.09 9.91
C SER A 110 -14.85 10.28 9.58
N THR A 111 -15.31 10.99 10.58
CA THR A 111 -16.05 12.25 10.42
C THR A 111 -15.12 13.43 10.16
N SER A 112 -13.79 13.27 10.33
CA SER A 112 -12.81 14.30 10.05
C SER A 112 -12.58 14.47 8.55
N GLN A 113 -12.55 15.72 8.08
CA GLN A 113 -12.20 16.05 6.70
C GLN A 113 -10.68 16.18 6.48
N SER A 114 -9.91 16.32 7.54
CA SER A 114 -8.46 16.56 7.48
C SER A 114 -7.62 15.34 7.84
N THR A 115 -8.18 14.41 8.61
CA THR A 115 -7.49 13.19 9.05
C THR A 115 -8.32 11.96 8.72
N PHE A 116 -7.65 10.83 8.57
CA PHE A 116 -8.27 9.54 8.38
C PHE A 116 -7.52 8.44 9.11
N ALA A 117 -8.17 7.33 9.35
CA ALA A 117 -7.57 6.10 9.84
C ALA A 117 -7.62 5.03 8.76
N ALA A 118 -6.62 4.16 8.74
CA ALA A 118 -6.58 3.00 7.86
C ALA A 118 -5.98 1.79 8.57
N GLU A 119 -6.36 0.63 8.12
CA GLU A 119 -5.82 -0.66 8.55
C GLU A 119 -5.24 -1.40 7.36
N THR A 120 -4.23 -2.22 7.61
CA THR A 120 -3.55 -3.00 6.57
C THR A 120 -3.22 -4.38 7.09
N GLU A 121 -3.32 -5.35 6.23
CA GLU A 121 -2.95 -6.75 6.48
C GLU A 121 -2.02 -7.24 5.37
N ILE A 122 -1.01 -8.02 5.74
CA ILE A 122 -0.09 -8.68 4.81
C ILE A 122 -0.26 -10.18 4.94
N TYR A 123 -0.43 -10.85 3.83
CA TYR A 123 -0.58 -12.30 3.72
C TYR A 123 0.52 -12.88 2.83
N ASP A 124 0.95 -14.11 3.12
CA ASP A 124 1.81 -14.87 2.22
C ASP A 124 0.99 -15.56 1.10
N GLN A 125 1.69 -16.20 0.17
CA GLN A 125 1.08 -16.91 -0.95
C GLN A 125 0.20 -18.11 -0.55
N LYS A 126 0.24 -18.54 0.73
CA LYS A 126 -0.62 -19.59 1.29
C LYS A 126 -1.88 -19.03 1.95
N GLY A 127 -1.98 -17.71 2.05
CA GLY A 127 -3.05 -17.01 2.74
C GLY A 127 -2.83 -16.88 4.25
N ASP A 128 -1.64 -17.18 4.77
CA ASP A 128 -1.32 -16.99 6.19
C ASP A 128 -0.99 -15.53 6.46
N LEU A 129 -1.49 -15.00 7.58
CA LEU A 129 -1.25 -13.63 8.00
C LEU A 129 0.21 -13.45 8.45
N VAL A 130 0.89 -12.49 7.83
CA VAL A 130 2.30 -12.17 8.09
C VAL A 130 2.46 -10.98 9.02
N ALA A 131 1.70 -9.92 8.80
CA ALA A 131 1.73 -8.71 9.62
C ALA A 131 0.42 -7.94 9.50
N THR A 132 0.11 -7.12 10.51
CA THR A 132 -0.98 -6.16 10.49
C THR A 132 -0.48 -4.78 10.88
N GLY A 133 -1.19 -3.75 10.44
CA GLY A 133 -0.94 -2.38 10.81
C GLY A 133 -2.19 -1.54 10.87
N ALA A 134 -2.15 -0.52 11.71
CA ALA A 134 -3.19 0.49 11.79
C ALA A 134 -2.55 1.86 12.01
N GLY A 135 -3.06 2.87 11.33
CA GLY A 135 -2.48 4.21 11.41
C GLY A 135 -3.49 5.33 11.26
N THR A 136 -3.03 6.49 11.67
CA THR A 136 -3.73 7.77 11.48
C THR A 136 -2.89 8.65 10.55
N PHE A 137 -3.56 9.28 9.62
CA PHE A 137 -2.97 10.07 8.55
C PHE A 137 -3.63 11.43 8.47
N ARG A 138 -2.94 12.40 7.89
CA ARG A 138 -3.50 13.71 7.59
C ARG A 138 -3.38 14.02 6.11
N TYR A 139 -4.47 14.47 5.51
CA TYR A 139 -4.44 15.01 4.15
C TYR A 139 -3.64 16.32 4.11
N LEU A 140 -2.77 16.43 3.12
CA LEU A 140 -2.09 17.70 2.84
C LEU A 140 -3.04 18.62 2.08
N LYS A 141 -2.92 19.95 2.34
CA LYS A 141 -3.64 20.95 1.57
C LYS A 141 -2.99 21.07 0.18
N GLY A 142 -3.82 21.08 -0.84
CA GLY A 142 -3.40 21.22 -2.23
C GLY A 142 -3.46 19.92 -3.01
N GLU A 143 -3.89 20.03 -4.25
CA GLU A 143 -3.82 18.98 -5.26
C GLU A 143 -2.45 19.11 -5.93
N ARG A 144 -1.69 18.03 -6.00
CA ARG A 144 -0.51 17.97 -6.86
C ARG A 144 -0.86 17.28 -8.15
N SER A 145 -0.72 18.00 -9.25
CA SER A 145 -0.88 17.50 -10.61
C SER A 145 0.41 16.92 -11.19
N ASP A 146 1.46 16.69 -10.37
CA ASP A 146 2.78 16.33 -10.86
C ASP A 146 3.03 14.83 -10.91
N GLY A 147 3.13 14.33 -12.10
CA GLY A 147 4.02 13.24 -12.49
C GLY A 147 3.73 11.82 -12.02
N MET A 148 2.89 11.59 -11.01
CA MET A 148 2.58 10.24 -10.59
C MET A 148 1.30 9.67 -11.22
N LEU A 149 0.46 10.56 -11.78
CA LEU A 149 -0.67 10.18 -12.63
C LEU A 149 -0.24 9.90 -14.06
N SER A 150 0.84 10.54 -14.54
CA SER A 150 1.37 10.28 -15.88
C SER A 150 1.73 8.81 -16.10
N PHE A 151 1.91 8.05 -15.04
CA PHE A 151 2.19 6.64 -15.19
C PHE A 151 0.95 5.74 -15.30
N LEU A 152 -0.18 6.16 -14.75
CA LEU A 152 -1.47 5.48 -14.99
C LEU A 152 -1.95 5.74 -16.42
N ASP A 153 -1.66 6.94 -16.94
CA ASP A 153 -2.10 7.38 -18.29
C ASP A 153 -1.15 6.87 -19.41
N GLN A 154 0.13 6.67 -19.17
CA GLN A 154 1.09 6.28 -20.21
C GLN A 154 0.94 4.85 -20.72
N LYS A 155 0.16 3.98 -20.07
CA LYS A 155 -0.12 2.63 -20.55
C LYS A 155 -1.53 2.41 -21.10
N ALA A 156 -2.36 3.44 -21.13
CA ALA A 156 -3.65 3.38 -21.83
C ALA A 156 -3.54 3.79 -23.33
N ALA A 157 -2.32 4.14 -23.78
CA ALA A 157 -2.06 4.64 -25.13
C ALA A 157 -1.15 3.73 -26.00
N ASP A 158 -0.82 2.50 -25.54
CA ASP A 158 -0.13 1.47 -26.33
C ASP A 158 -0.98 0.21 -26.51
#